data_2622f570249abd1183ca6a305415f16e
#
_entry.id   2622f570249abd1183ca6a305415f16e
#
_cell.length_a   1.000
_cell.length_b   1.000
_cell.length_c   1.000
_cell.angle_alpha   90.00
_cell.angle_beta   90.00
_cell.angle_gamma   90.00
#
_symmetry.space_group_name_H-M   'P 1'
#
loop_
_entity.id
_entity.type
_entity.pdbx_description
1 polymer ?
#
loop_
_entity_poly.entity_id
_entity_poly.type
_entity_poly.pdbx_seq_one_letter_code
_entity_poly.pdbx_strand_id
1 'polypeptide(L)'
;MATTSESLAFDRGVRPMLEIVLPEKADLVIGFRADPELQARIEELARKSTEGELTEDERAEYAGYARANKFVAILKRQAQQIANSHS
;
A
#
# COMPACT_ATOMS: atom_id res chain seq x y z
N MET A 1 16.11 2.59 3.77
CA MET A 1 15.86 1.54 4.77
C MET A 1 15.94 0.16 4.13
N ALA A 2 16.60 -0.76 4.78
CA ALA A 2 16.75 -2.11 4.24
C ALA A 2 15.43 -2.85 4.21
N THR A 3 15.22 -3.66 3.19
CA THR A 3 14.06 -4.55 3.09
C THR A 3 14.20 -5.64 4.14
N THR A 4 13.15 -5.84 4.94
CA THR A 4 13.18 -6.86 5.99
C THR A 4 12.92 -8.24 5.40
N SER A 5 13.33 -9.28 6.13
CA SER A 5 13.04 -10.66 5.74
C SER A 5 11.54 -10.90 5.64
N GLU A 6 10.77 -10.26 6.52
CA GLU A 6 9.31 -10.37 6.49
C GLU A 6 8.74 -9.82 5.19
N SER A 7 9.21 -8.63 4.76
CA SER A 7 8.76 -8.03 3.51
C SER A 7 9.12 -8.88 2.31
N LEU A 8 10.33 -9.43 2.29
CA LEU A 8 10.76 -10.29 1.19
C LEU A 8 9.94 -11.57 1.13
N ALA A 9 9.66 -12.15 2.30
CA ALA A 9 8.84 -13.37 2.37
C ALA A 9 7.42 -13.09 1.89
N PHE A 10 6.86 -11.96 2.28
CA PHE A 10 5.53 -11.56 1.85
C PHE A 10 5.49 -11.42 0.33
N ASP A 11 6.46 -10.69 -0.24
CA ASP A 11 6.54 -10.52 -1.69
C ASP A 11 6.59 -11.88 -2.40
N ARG A 12 7.45 -12.76 -1.91
CA ARG A 12 7.63 -14.07 -2.50
C ARG A 12 6.36 -14.91 -2.41
N GLY A 13 5.64 -14.78 -1.29
CA GLY A 13 4.41 -15.54 -1.08
C GLY A 13 3.27 -15.10 -1.94
N VAL A 14 3.17 -13.78 -2.23
CA VAL A 14 2.04 -13.26 -3.00
C VAL A 14 2.31 -13.20 -4.50
N ARG A 15 3.58 -13.18 -4.92
CA ARG A 15 3.91 -13.00 -6.34
C ARG A 15 3.25 -14.03 -7.26
N PRO A 16 3.27 -15.34 -6.96
CA PRO A 16 2.65 -16.30 -7.88
C PRO A 16 1.18 -16.02 -8.13
N MET A 17 0.45 -15.61 -7.10
CA MET A 17 -0.96 -15.25 -7.25
C MET A 17 -1.11 -14.00 -8.11
N LEU A 18 -0.28 -12.99 -7.86
CA LEU A 18 -0.34 -11.74 -8.60
C LEU A 18 0.00 -11.94 -10.07
N GLU A 19 0.91 -12.86 -10.38
CA GLU A 19 1.25 -13.16 -11.77
C GLU A 19 0.09 -13.75 -12.54
N ILE A 20 -0.83 -14.41 -11.86
CA ILE A 20 -2.04 -14.93 -12.48
C ILE A 20 -3.06 -13.82 -12.70
N VAL A 21 -3.23 -12.94 -11.72
CA VAL A 21 -4.32 -11.96 -11.67
C VAL A 21 -3.98 -10.65 -12.37
N LEU A 22 -2.73 -10.18 -12.22
CA LEU A 22 -2.37 -8.82 -12.57
C LEU A 22 -1.94 -8.53 -14.01
N PRO A 23 -1.48 -9.48 -14.85
CA PRO A 23 -0.99 -9.07 -16.16
C PRO A 23 -1.97 -8.19 -16.93
N GLU A 24 -3.26 -8.50 -16.86
CA GLU A 24 -4.29 -7.73 -17.57
C GLU A 24 -4.73 -6.48 -16.82
N LYS A 25 -4.51 -6.45 -15.50
CA LYS A 25 -4.98 -5.36 -14.65
C LYS A 25 -3.84 -4.52 -14.07
N ALA A 26 -2.61 -4.79 -14.52
CA ALA A 26 -1.44 -4.12 -13.95
C ALA A 26 -1.55 -2.60 -14.04
N ASP A 27 -2.02 -2.07 -15.17
CA ASP A 27 -2.14 -0.63 -15.35
C ASP A 27 -3.12 -0.03 -14.34
N LEU A 28 -4.20 -0.74 -14.06
CA LEU A 28 -5.19 -0.26 -13.10
C LEU A 28 -4.62 -0.24 -11.68
N VAL A 29 -3.84 -1.25 -11.34
CA VAL A 29 -3.20 -1.31 -10.01
C VAL A 29 -2.15 -0.20 -9.88
N ILE A 30 -1.31 -0.05 -10.90
CA ILE A 30 -0.26 0.97 -10.89
C ILE A 30 -0.85 2.36 -10.75
N GLY A 31 -1.97 2.62 -11.42
CA GLY A 31 -2.62 3.92 -11.39
C GLY A 31 -3.58 4.14 -10.22
N PHE A 32 -3.73 3.16 -9.36
CA PHE A 32 -4.69 3.26 -8.26
C PHE A 32 -4.33 4.39 -7.31
N ARG A 33 -5.33 5.16 -6.91
CA ARG A 33 -5.19 6.20 -5.89
C ARG A 33 -6.39 6.10 -4.96
N ALA A 34 -6.14 6.38 -3.68
CA ALA A 34 -7.24 6.47 -2.72
C ALA A 34 -8.17 7.61 -3.11
N ASP A 35 -9.46 7.49 -2.76
CA ASP A 35 -10.39 8.58 -3.07
C ASP A 35 -10.03 9.84 -2.27
N PRO A 36 -10.49 11.01 -2.75
CA PRO A 36 -10.10 12.27 -2.11
C PRO A 36 -10.52 12.39 -0.65
N GLU A 37 -11.66 11.85 -0.27
CA GLU A 37 -12.10 11.90 1.12
C GLU A 37 -11.18 11.10 2.02
N LEU A 38 -10.77 9.91 1.59
CA LEU A 38 -9.85 9.10 2.34
C LEU A 38 -8.49 9.77 2.45
N GLN A 39 -7.99 10.34 1.35
CA GLN A 39 -6.72 11.05 1.38
C GLN A 39 -6.76 12.22 2.35
N ALA A 40 -7.86 12.99 2.37
CA ALA A 40 -8.01 14.11 3.28
C ALA A 40 -8.01 13.63 4.74
N ARG A 41 -8.68 12.51 5.01
CA ARG A 41 -8.70 11.95 6.37
C ARG A 41 -7.31 11.51 6.81
N ILE A 42 -6.57 10.85 5.92
CA ILE A 42 -5.22 10.41 6.25
C ILE A 42 -4.32 11.61 6.53
N GLU A 43 -4.45 12.68 5.74
CA GLU A 43 -3.66 13.90 5.95
C GLU A 43 -4.00 14.56 7.28
N GLU A 44 -5.28 14.58 7.64
CA GLU A 44 -5.70 15.12 8.93
C GLU A 44 -5.10 14.34 10.08
N LEU A 45 -5.15 13.02 10.00
CA LEU A 45 -4.58 12.16 11.05
C LEU A 45 -3.06 12.30 11.11
N ALA A 46 -2.40 12.43 9.97
CA ALA A 46 -0.95 12.65 9.94
C ALA A 46 -0.59 13.95 10.63
N ARG A 47 -1.34 15.03 10.38
CA ARG A 47 -1.12 16.31 11.04
C ARG A 47 -1.31 16.19 12.56
N LYS A 48 -2.40 15.55 12.99
CA LYS A 48 -2.67 15.35 14.40
C LYS A 48 -1.59 14.49 15.06
N SER A 49 -1.07 13.50 14.33
CA SER A 49 0.02 12.66 14.83
C SER A 49 1.26 13.49 15.09
N THR A 50 1.60 14.38 14.15
CA THR A 50 2.75 15.25 14.28
C THR A 50 2.61 16.17 15.52
N GLU A 51 1.38 16.62 15.80
CA GLU A 51 1.10 17.51 16.91
C GLU A 51 0.84 16.78 18.23
N GLY A 52 0.85 15.45 18.21
CA GLY A 52 0.61 14.66 19.42
C GLY A 52 -0.84 14.69 19.88
N GLU A 53 -1.79 14.90 18.98
CA GLU A 53 -3.20 15.12 19.30
C GLU A 53 -4.12 13.93 18.96
N LEU A 54 -3.57 12.80 18.54
CA LEU A 54 -4.40 11.65 18.19
C LEU A 54 -5.05 11.05 19.44
N THR A 55 -6.36 10.80 19.35
CA THR A 55 -7.03 9.97 20.36
C THR A 55 -6.61 8.51 20.13
N GLU A 56 -6.96 7.63 21.07
CA GLU A 56 -6.66 6.20 20.89
C GLU A 56 -7.35 5.62 19.68
N ASP A 57 -8.61 5.99 19.45
CA ASP A 57 -9.34 5.51 18.26
C ASP A 57 -8.70 6.03 16.98
N GLU A 58 -8.29 7.29 16.98
CA GLU A 58 -7.63 7.87 15.81
C GLU A 58 -6.27 7.25 15.56
N ARG A 59 -5.56 6.90 16.62
CA ARG A 59 -4.27 6.22 16.49
C ARG A 59 -4.44 4.86 15.84
N ALA A 60 -5.46 4.12 16.23
CA ALA A 60 -5.77 2.83 15.63
C ALA A 60 -6.19 2.98 14.17
N GLU A 61 -7.00 3.99 13.89
CA GLU A 61 -7.45 4.28 12.53
C GLU A 61 -6.24 4.62 11.64
N TYR A 62 -5.37 5.48 12.12
CA TYR A 62 -4.19 5.89 11.36
C TYR A 62 -3.25 4.71 11.11
N ALA A 63 -3.05 3.86 12.11
CA ALA A 63 -2.23 2.66 11.95
C ALA A 63 -2.81 1.72 10.89
N GLY A 64 -4.15 1.61 10.86
CA GLY A 64 -4.82 0.79 9.85
C GLY A 64 -4.59 1.31 8.45
N TYR A 65 -4.72 2.64 8.27
CA TYR A 65 -4.46 3.24 6.96
C TYR A 65 -3.00 3.09 6.55
N ALA A 66 -2.07 3.20 7.49
CA ALA A 66 -0.65 3.02 7.21
C ALA A 66 -0.36 1.61 6.71
N ARG A 67 -0.99 0.61 7.34
CA ARG A 67 -0.83 -0.78 6.90
C ARG A 67 -1.43 -0.99 5.52
N ALA A 68 -2.61 -0.41 5.27
CA ALA A 68 -3.26 -0.53 3.97
C ALA A 68 -2.41 0.12 2.88
N ASN A 69 -1.87 1.31 3.15
CA ASN A 69 -1.01 2.00 2.19
C ASN A 69 0.24 1.18 1.88
N LYS A 70 0.82 0.56 2.89
CA LYS A 70 2.00 -0.28 2.69
C LYS A 70 1.67 -1.48 1.81
N PHE A 71 0.52 -2.10 2.05
CA PHE A 71 0.06 -3.22 1.25
C PHE A 71 -0.15 -2.81 -0.21
N VAL A 72 -0.82 -1.67 -0.42
CA VAL A 72 -1.06 -1.15 -1.76
C VAL A 72 0.27 -0.84 -2.47
N ALA A 73 1.23 -0.28 -1.75
CA ALA A 73 2.54 0.02 -2.33
C ALA A 73 3.24 -1.27 -2.79
N ILE A 74 3.12 -2.33 -2.01
CA ILE A 74 3.68 -3.63 -2.39
C ILE A 74 3.01 -4.15 -3.65
N LEU A 75 1.68 -4.06 -3.73
CA LEU A 75 0.94 -4.50 -4.91
C LEU A 75 1.35 -3.70 -6.14
N LYS A 76 1.49 -2.38 -6.01
CA LYS A 76 1.90 -1.54 -7.12
C LYS A 76 3.29 -1.91 -7.63
N ARG A 77 4.22 -2.18 -6.71
CA ARG A 77 5.56 -2.59 -7.10
C ARG A 77 5.53 -3.91 -7.85
N GLN A 78 4.76 -4.88 -7.35
CA GLN A 78 4.62 -6.16 -8.02
C GLN A 78 3.97 -6.00 -9.39
N ALA A 79 2.94 -5.17 -9.48
CA ALA A 79 2.27 -4.91 -10.75
C ALA A 79 3.22 -4.31 -11.76
N GLN A 80 4.09 -3.39 -11.32
CA GLN A 80 5.07 -2.77 -12.19
C GLN A 80 6.06 -3.79 -12.73
N GLN A 81 6.52 -4.70 -11.88
CA GLN A 81 7.46 -5.73 -12.29
C GLN A 81 6.81 -6.73 -13.25
N ILE A 82 5.56 -7.08 -13.00
CA ILE A 82 4.82 -8.01 -13.87
C ILE A 82 4.57 -7.35 -15.22
N ALA A 83 4.17 -6.09 -15.23
CA ALA A 83 3.96 -5.35 -16.47
C ALA A 83 5.24 -5.29 -17.30
N ASN A 84 6.38 -5.03 -16.65
CA ASN A 84 7.67 -4.97 -17.33
C ASN A 84 8.05 -6.33 -17.92
N SER A 85 7.69 -7.41 -17.25
CA SER A 85 8.00 -8.76 -17.71
C SER A 85 7.13 -9.18 -18.89
N HIS A 86 5.95 -8.58 -19.04
CA HIS A 86 4.99 -8.95 -20.07
C HIS A 86 4.93 -7.95 -21.23
N SER A 87 5.75 -6.95 -21.19
CA SER A 87 5.75 -5.93 -22.26
C SER A 87 6.66 -6.29 -23.43
#